data_ba246b9ede19d078dcd6d76b62e5bc04
#
_entry.id   ba246b9ede19d078dcd6d76b62e5bc04
#
_cell.length_a   1.000
_cell.length_b   1.000
_cell.length_c   1.000
_cell.angle_alpha   90.00
_cell.angle_beta   90.00
_cell.angle_gamma   90.00
#
_symmetry.space_group_name_H-M   'P 1'
#
loop_
_entity.id
_entity.type
_entity.pdbx_description
1 polymer ?
#
loop_
_entity_poly.entity_id
_entity_poly.type
_entity_poly.pdbx_seq_one_letter_code
_entity_poly.pdbx_strand_id
1 'polypeptide(L)'
;MSKTDETYPKKTRDLHNMLMDSTRWDGFEFRDGDIVIDTWAKSGTTWTQQIVSQLIFNGAENLPAMDLAPWLDLRVIPFDETIAVLEAQTHRRFIKSHLPADALDISPKAKYLFLARDGKDVVWSWYKHLMHMTPEFYDMIKDTPGRVGPPLEPPTVGVREFFHGWLEKDGLHDWSYWAHVQSWWDIRDVPNVRLVHFNNLKADMPGEIRCMAEFLEIEIDEERWPDIVEHCTFDYMKKNAATLSAFFGDLFKGGLKNFVYKGTNGRWRDTLTSEDIEKYEKVVSENLTPDCAHWHATGEFVG
;
A
#
# COMPACT_ATOMS: atom_id res chain seq x y z
N MET A 1 23.34 23.87 11.55
CA MET A 1 22.32 23.23 10.73
C MET A 1 22.97 22.89 9.40
N SER A 2 23.06 21.59 9.10
CA SER A 2 23.68 21.07 7.87
C SER A 2 22.77 21.42 6.69
N LYS A 3 23.34 21.78 5.53
CA LYS A 3 22.63 22.06 4.25
C LYS A 3 21.81 20.86 3.70
N THR A 4 21.76 19.73 4.41
CA THR A 4 21.06 18.51 4.03
C THR A 4 19.61 18.47 4.45
N ASP A 5 19.15 19.38 5.32
CA ASP A 5 17.80 19.33 5.90
C ASP A 5 16.70 19.98 5.02
N GLU A 6 17.09 20.82 4.03
CA GLU A 6 16.15 21.50 3.13
C GLU A 6 15.69 20.65 1.93
N THR A 7 16.27 19.46 1.73
CA THR A 7 16.04 18.65 0.51
C THR A 7 14.85 17.68 0.68
N TYR A 8 14.46 17.37 1.91
CA TYR A 8 13.44 16.35 2.18
C TYR A 8 12.11 17.00 2.61
N PRO A 9 11.00 16.66 1.93
CA PRO A 9 9.68 17.20 2.24
C PRO A 9 9.28 16.96 3.70
N LYS A 10 8.62 17.94 4.27
CA LYS A 10 8.02 17.87 5.60
C LYS A 10 6.52 17.77 5.49
N LYS A 11 5.90 17.10 6.46
CA LYS A 11 4.45 17.02 6.51
C LYS A 11 3.83 18.41 6.58
N THR A 12 2.72 18.58 5.90
CA THR A 12 1.95 19.84 5.87
C THR A 12 0.61 19.72 6.57
N ARG A 13 0.21 18.50 6.89
CA ARG A 13 -1.04 18.21 7.62
C ARG A 13 -0.96 16.90 8.40
N ASP A 14 -1.83 16.77 9.39
CA ASP A 14 -2.12 15.48 10.01
C ASP A 14 -3.31 14.82 9.30
N LEU A 15 -3.24 13.50 9.21
CA LEU A 15 -4.35 12.67 8.77
C LEU A 15 -4.76 11.75 9.92
N HIS A 16 -6.00 11.92 10.36
CA HIS A 16 -6.58 11.10 11.41
C HIS A 16 -7.99 10.68 11.01
N ASN A 17 -8.20 9.39 10.85
CA ASN A 17 -9.50 8.83 10.52
C ASN A 17 -9.77 7.56 11.33
N MET A 18 -10.78 6.77 10.93
CA MET A 18 -11.15 5.54 11.62
C MET A 18 -10.04 4.48 11.68
N LEU A 19 -9.13 4.44 10.70
CA LEU A 19 -8.08 3.43 10.57
C LEU A 19 -6.69 3.95 10.92
N MET A 20 -6.39 5.20 10.56
CA MET A 20 -5.04 5.74 10.54
C MET A 20 -4.89 6.99 11.39
N ASP A 21 -3.68 7.18 11.90
CA ASP A 21 -3.24 8.37 12.61
C ASP A 21 -1.79 8.67 12.21
N SER A 22 -1.60 9.76 11.45
CA SER A 22 -0.28 10.17 10.98
C SER A 22 0.63 10.66 12.11
N THR A 23 0.07 11.09 13.24
CA THR A 23 0.87 11.55 14.39
C THR A 23 1.69 10.44 15.03
N ARG A 24 1.42 9.18 14.72
CA ARG A 24 2.24 8.03 15.13
C ARG A 24 3.64 8.03 14.50
N TRP A 25 3.82 8.79 13.42
CA TRP A 25 5.12 9.02 12.79
C TRP A 25 5.89 10.18 13.42
N ASP A 26 5.23 11.00 14.24
CA ASP A 26 5.87 12.12 14.90
C ASP A 26 6.86 11.61 15.95
N GLY A 27 8.14 11.98 15.78
CA GLY A 27 9.18 11.49 16.66
C GLY A 27 9.57 10.03 16.45
N PHE A 28 9.05 9.34 15.42
CA PHE A 28 9.51 8.00 15.08
C PHE A 28 11.01 8.01 14.73
N GLU A 29 11.80 7.21 15.44
CA GLU A 29 13.24 7.16 15.24
C GLU A 29 13.59 6.16 14.12
N PHE A 30 13.85 6.72 12.92
CA PHE A 30 14.34 5.93 11.80
C PHE A 30 15.75 5.42 12.05
N ARG A 31 15.99 4.16 11.71
CA ARG A 31 17.32 3.58 11.56
C ARG A 31 17.81 3.81 10.11
N ASP A 32 19.12 3.93 9.95
CA ASP A 32 19.69 4.03 8.60
C ASP A 32 19.33 2.79 7.78
N GLY A 33 18.75 3.04 6.61
CA GLY A 33 18.33 2.00 5.70
C GLY A 33 16.91 1.46 5.91
N ASP A 34 16.11 1.98 6.84
CA ASP A 34 14.70 1.62 6.96
C ASP A 34 13.98 1.74 5.61
N ILE A 35 12.97 0.92 5.40
CA ILE A 35 12.16 0.91 4.18
C ILE A 35 10.71 1.21 4.58
N VAL A 36 10.11 2.21 3.94
CA VAL A 36 8.68 2.49 4.07
C VAL A 36 7.97 2.02 2.82
N ILE A 37 6.98 1.15 2.97
CA ILE A 37 6.12 0.67 1.89
C ILE A 37 4.78 1.38 2.04
N ASP A 38 4.51 2.29 1.12
CA ASP A 38 3.27 3.05 1.10
C ASP A 38 2.42 2.73 -0.14
N THR A 39 1.13 2.72 0.07
CA THR A 39 0.12 2.56 -0.99
C THR A 39 -1.20 3.13 -0.51
N TRP A 40 -2.07 3.59 -1.40
CA TRP A 40 -3.49 3.55 -1.03
C TRP A 40 -3.95 2.08 -0.95
N ALA A 41 -4.88 1.74 -0.08
CA ALA A 41 -5.29 0.35 0.13
C ALA A 41 -5.62 -0.38 -1.18
N LYS A 42 -5.24 -1.65 -1.27
CA LYS A 42 -5.51 -2.54 -2.43
C LYS A 42 -4.74 -2.21 -3.71
N SER A 43 -3.77 -1.33 -3.66
CA SER A 43 -2.87 -1.06 -4.80
C SER A 43 -1.77 -2.10 -4.99
N GLY A 44 -1.53 -2.99 -4.00
CA GLY A 44 -0.53 -4.06 -4.10
C GLY A 44 0.42 -4.15 -2.90
N THR A 45 0.06 -3.56 -1.75
CA THR A 45 0.86 -3.50 -0.52
C THR A 45 1.46 -4.86 -0.13
N THR A 46 0.62 -5.90 -0.04
CA THR A 46 1.09 -7.24 0.38
C THR A 46 2.06 -7.86 -0.63
N TRP A 47 1.91 -7.55 -1.92
CA TRP A 47 2.87 -8.00 -2.92
C TRP A 47 4.22 -7.30 -2.74
N THR A 48 4.21 -5.99 -2.49
CA THR A 48 5.43 -5.23 -2.20
C THR A 48 6.09 -5.70 -0.89
N GLN A 49 5.30 -5.96 0.16
CA GLN A 49 5.80 -6.55 1.41
C GLN A 49 6.47 -7.91 1.16
N GLN A 50 5.86 -8.77 0.32
CA GLN A 50 6.45 -10.05 -0.07
C GLN A 50 7.76 -9.85 -0.83
N ILE A 51 7.81 -8.95 -1.83
CA ILE A 51 9.03 -8.66 -2.59
C ILE A 51 10.14 -8.17 -1.67
N VAL A 52 9.87 -7.18 -0.82
CA VAL A 52 10.88 -6.63 0.10
C VAL A 52 11.36 -7.69 1.09
N SER A 53 10.45 -8.52 1.62
CA SER A 53 10.85 -9.61 2.51
C SER A 53 11.71 -10.65 1.78
N GLN A 54 11.40 -11.02 0.54
CA GLN A 54 12.21 -11.95 -0.24
C GLN A 54 13.61 -11.39 -0.53
N LEU A 55 13.73 -10.09 -0.80
CA LEU A 55 15.02 -9.42 -0.99
C LEU A 55 15.84 -9.40 0.31
N ILE A 56 15.22 -9.06 1.45
CA ILE A 56 15.93 -8.97 2.75
C ILE A 56 16.34 -10.36 3.26
N PHE A 57 15.48 -11.37 3.08
CA PHE A 57 15.71 -12.73 3.58
C PHE A 57 16.22 -13.70 2.51
N ASN A 58 16.72 -13.16 1.40
CA ASN A 58 17.40 -13.89 0.35
C ASN A 58 16.66 -15.15 -0.12
N GLY A 59 15.40 -15.01 -0.51
CA GLY A 59 14.61 -16.10 -1.06
C GLY A 59 14.13 -17.14 -0.01
N ALA A 60 14.06 -16.80 1.28
CA ALA A 60 13.57 -17.73 2.29
C ALA A 60 12.08 -18.07 2.08
N GLU A 61 11.75 -19.33 2.36
CA GLU A 61 10.38 -19.83 2.26
C GLU A 61 9.50 -19.37 3.43
N ASN A 62 8.20 -19.34 3.19
CA ASN A 62 7.16 -19.18 4.23
C ASN A 62 7.31 -17.94 5.13
N LEU A 63 7.80 -16.84 4.58
CA LEU A 63 7.95 -15.59 5.32
C LEU A 63 6.58 -14.99 5.66
N PRO A 64 6.35 -14.56 6.91
CA PRO A 64 5.14 -13.85 7.31
C PRO A 64 5.23 -12.37 6.88
N ALA A 65 5.22 -12.12 5.57
CA ALA A 65 5.56 -10.83 4.97
C ALA A 65 4.72 -9.65 5.48
N MET A 66 3.48 -9.89 5.89
CA MET A 66 2.62 -8.86 6.45
C MET A 66 3.00 -8.53 7.90
N ASP A 67 3.42 -9.53 8.69
CA ASP A 67 3.82 -9.34 10.10
C ASP A 67 5.24 -8.77 10.21
N LEU A 68 6.10 -9.06 9.23
CA LEU A 68 7.45 -8.48 9.12
C LEU A 68 7.44 -6.98 8.78
N ALA A 69 6.32 -6.46 8.26
CA ALA A 69 6.14 -5.04 7.92
C ALA A 69 4.99 -4.44 8.76
N PRO A 70 5.19 -4.14 10.04
CA PRO A 70 4.16 -3.56 10.89
C PRO A 70 3.57 -2.28 10.27
N TRP A 71 2.26 -2.11 10.40
CA TRP A 71 1.56 -0.92 9.92
C TRP A 71 1.57 0.15 11.01
N LEU A 72 2.50 1.10 10.93
CA LEU A 72 2.77 2.07 11.99
C LEU A 72 1.60 3.03 12.25
N ASP A 73 0.97 3.52 11.19
CA ASP A 73 -0.17 4.45 11.28
C ASP A 73 -1.51 3.77 11.63
N LEU A 74 -1.57 2.43 11.74
CA LEU A 74 -2.80 1.70 12.08
C LEU A 74 -3.21 1.91 13.54
N ARG A 75 -4.41 2.41 13.77
CA ARG A 75 -4.90 2.76 15.11
C ARG A 75 -5.40 1.59 15.94
N VAL A 76 -5.85 0.50 15.29
CA VAL A 76 -6.45 -0.65 16.02
C VAL A 76 -5.43 -1.44 16.84
N ILE A 77 -4.14 -1.33 16.52
CA ILE A 77 -3.05 -1.91 17.31
C ILE A 77 -2.48 -0.80 18.21
N PRO A 78 -2.29 -1.04 19.50
CA PRO A 78 -1.63 -0.08 20.38
C PRO A 78 -0.28 0.37 19.83
N PHE A 79 0.01 1.67 19.93
CA PHE A 79 1.23 2.25 19.34
C PHE A 79 2.49 1.58 19.94
N ASP A 80 2.54 1.43 21.26
CA ASP A 80 3.69 0.85 21.95
C ASP A 80 3.95 -0.60 21.54
N GLU A 81 2.91 -1.37 21.22
CA GLU A 81 3.05 -2.74 20.69
C GLU A 81 3.68 -2.72 19.30
N THR A 82 3.24 -1.81 18.43
CA THR A 82 3.82 -1.65 17.09
C THR A 82 5.28 -1.25 17.17
N ILE A 83 5.63 -0.30 18.04
CA ILE A 83 7.01 0.12 18.26
C ILE A 83 7.85 -1.03 18.83
N ALA A 84 7.33 -1.77 19.80
CA ALA A 84 8.06 -2.92 20.36
C ALA A 84 8.40 -3.97 19.30
N VAL A 85 7.48 -4.26 18.37
CA VAL A 85 7.74 -5.17 17.25
C VAL A 85 8.83 -4.61 16.34
N LEU A 86 8.77 -3.31 15.98
CA LEU A 86 9.78 -2.67 15.13
C LEU A 86 11.16 -2.63 15.80
N GLU A 87 11.22 -2.34 17.10
CA GLU A 87 12.46 -2.28 17.84
C GLU A 87 13.13 -3.66 18.03
N ALA A 88 12.33 -4.71 18.11
CA ALA A 88 12.81 -6.09 18.21
C ALA A 88 13.39 -6.65 16.89
N GLN A 89 13.13 -5.99 15.75
CA GLN A 89 13.64 -6.45 14.47
C GLN A 89 15.17 -6.28 14.38
N THR A 90 15.85 -7.37 14.09
CA THR A 90 17.33 -7.43 13.92
C THR A 90 17.76 -7.38 12.46
N HIS A 91 16.82 -7.62 11.53
CA HIS A 91 17.01 -7.42 10.10
C HIS A 91 16.77 -5.95 9.72
N ARG A 92 17.06 -5.60 8.46
CA ARG A 92 16.69 -4.29 7.91
C ARG A 92 15.19 -4.11 8.02
N ARG A 93 14.74 -3.09 8.76
CA ARG A 93 13.32 -2.87 9.01
C ARG A 93 12.60 -2.43 7.74
N PHE A 94 11.40 -2.92 7.57
CA PHE A 94 10.46 -2.39 6.57
C PHE A 94 9.08 -2.21 7.21
N ILE A 95 8.48 -1.07 6.94
CA ILE A 95 7.34 -0.53 7.67
C ILE A 95 6.23 -0.25 6.66
N LYS A 96 5.02 -0.67 6.98
CA LYS A 96 3.85 -0.39 6.15
C LYS A 96 3.24 0.94 6.54
N SER A 97 2.84 1.71 5.52
CA SER A 97 2.02 2.91 5.65
C SER A 97 0.88 2.92 4.62
N HIS A 98 -0.11 3.75 4.87
CA HIS A 98 -1.18 4.10 3.93
C HIS A 98 -1.45 5.61 3.95
N LEU A 99 -0.45 6.42 4.28
CA LEU A 99 -0.57 7.86 4.37
C LEU A 99 -0.18 8.56 3.07
N PRO A 100 -0.85 9.65 2.68
CA PRO A 100 -0.36 10.51 1.63
C PRO A 100 0.98 11.14 2.05
N ALA A 101 1.84 11.43 1.08
CA ALA A 101 3.19 11.93 1.35
C ALA A 101 3.20 13.24 2.16
N ASP A 102 2.17 14.08 1.97
CA ASP A 102 2.01 15.35 2.68
C ASP A 102 1.60 15.21 4.17
N ALA A 103 1.33 13.98 4.61
CA ALA A 103 1.10 13.63 6.01
C ALA A 103 2.31 12.94 6.68
N LEU A 104 3.47 12.90 6.01
CA LEU A 104 4.71 12.28 6.48
C LEU A 104 5.89 13.26 6.41
N ASP A 105 6.74 13.23 7.42
CA ASP A 105 8.09 13.77 7.30
C ASP A 105 8.97 12.77 6.55
N ILE A 106 9.43 13.13 5.36
CA ILE A 106 10.32 12.25 4.59
C ILE A 106 11.71 12.27 5.21
N SER A 107 12.10 11.14 5.80
CA SER A 107 13.39 11.00 6.47
C SER A 107 14.51 10.64 5.49
N PRO A 108 15.68 11.30 5.52
CA PRO A 108 16.83 10.91 4.72
C PRO A 108 17.39 9.52 5.08
N LYS A 109 17.05 8.97 6.24
CA LYS A 109 17.51 7.66 6.70
C LYS A 109 16.73 6.50 6.10
N ALA A 110 15.54 6.74 5.54
CA ALA A 110 14.68 5.70 5.00
C ALA A 110 14.60 5.77 3.48
N LYS A 111 14.28 4.64 2.85
CA LYS A 111 13.87 4.53 1.44
C LYS A 111 12.35 4.33 1.40
N TYR A 112 11.68 5.01 0.49
CA TYR A 112 10.21 4.97 0.35
C TYR A 112 9.83 4.32 -0.98
N LEU A 113 9.05 3.26 -0.90
CA LEU A 113 8.42 2.62 -2.06
C LEU A 113 6.92 2.97 -2.05
N PHE A 114 6.51 3.79 -3.00
CA PHE A 114 5.09 4.06 -3.21
C PHE A 114 4.57 3.22 -4.37
N LEU A 115 3.60 2.34 -4.12
CA LEU A 115 2.98 1.53 -5.16
C LEU A 115 1.58 2.03 -5.49
N ALA A 116 1.36 2.42 -6.77
CA ALA A 116 0.05 2.79 -7.29
C ALA A 116 -0.55 1.72 -8.22
N ARG A 117 -1.84 1.86 -8.45
CA ARG A 117 -2.64 1.02 -9.32
C ARG A 117 -3.84 1.82 -9.83
N ASP A 118 -4.31 1.54 -11.06
CA ASP A 118 -5.54 2.16 -11.59
C ASP A 118 -6.69 2.09 -10.59
N GLY A 119 -7.31 3.25 -10.30
CA GLY A 119 -8.36 3.38 -9.30
C GLY A 119 -9.57 2.50 -9.57
N LYS A 120 -9.91 2.24 -10.84
CA LYS A 120 -10.98 1.31 -11.21
C LYS A 120 -10.72 -0.10 -10.65
N ASP A 121 -9.48 -0.57 -10.76
CA ASP A 121 -9.08 -1.88 -10.22
C ASP A 121 -8.95 -1.88 -8.70
N VAL A 122 -8.54 -0.74 -8.12
CA VAL A 122 -8.49 -0.53 -6.66
C VAL A 122 -9.87 -0.67 -6.06
N VAL A 123 -10.88 0.03 -6.60
CA VAL A 123 -12.26 -0.03 -6.10
C VAL A 123 -12.83 -1.44 -6.14
N TRP A 124 -12.62 -2.18 -7.23
CA TRP A 124 -13.05 -3.59 -7.31
C TRP A 124 -12.38 -4.47 -6.27
N SER A 125 -11.10 -4.25 -6.03
CA SER A 125 -10.36 -4.97 -5.00
C SER A 125 -10.81 -4.57 -3.60
N TRP A 126 -11.08 -3.27 -3.38
CA TRP A 126 -11.56 -2.75 -2.10
C TRP A 126 -12.97 -3.25 -1.76
N TYR A 127 -13.90 -3.19 -2.71
CA TYR A 127 -15.24 -3.76 -2.55
C TYR A 127 -15.19 -5.22 -2.12
N LYS A 128 -14.38 -6.04 -2.82
CA LYS A 128 -14.22 -7.46 -2.48
C LYS A 128 -13.57 -7.66 -1.12
N HIS A 129 -12.61 -6.83 -0.77
CA HIS A 129 -11.96 -6.85 0.53
C HIS A 129 -12.98 -6.63 1.64
N LEU A 130 -13.77 -5.56 1.57
CA LEU A 130 -14.81 -5.27 2.55
C LEU A 130 -15.85 -6.39 2.66
N MET A 131 -16.29 -6.96 1.57
CA MET A 131 -17.27 -8.08 1.57
C MET A 131 -16.73 -9.35 2.25
N HIS A 132 -15.41 -9.53 2.33
CA HIS A 132 -14.78 -10.70 2.94
C HIS A 132 -14.28 -10.45 4.37
N MET A 133 -14.36 -9.22 4.87
CA MET A 133 -14.10 -8.94 6.28
C MET A 133 -15.13 -9.63 7.17
N THR A 134 -14.68 -10.12 8.34
CA THR A 134 -15.57 -10.70 9.35
C THR A 134 -16.26 -9.62 10.17
N PRO A 135 -17.37 -9.92 10.86
CA PRO A 135 -17.98 -9.00 11.80
C PRO A 135 -17.00 -8.50 12.87
N GLU A 136 -16.13 -9.38 13.37
CA GLU A 136 -15.13 -9.08 14.39
C GLU A 136 -14.13 -7.99 13.92
N PHE A 137 -13.79 -7.97 12.63
CA PHE A 137 -12.99 -6.90 12.06
C PHE A 137 -13.70 -5.55 12.14
N TYR A 138 -14.97 -5.49 11.77
CA TYR A 138 -15.75 -4.27 11.83
C TYR A 138 -15.95 -3.77 13.26
N ASP A 139 -16.21 -4.68 14.18
CA ASP A 139 -16.34 -4.36 15.61
C ASP A 139 -15.01 -3.84 16.18
N MET A 140 -13.89 -4.47 15.85
CA MET A 140 -12.56 -4.03 16.26
C MET A 140 -12.27 -2.59 15.83
N ILE A 141 -12.55 -2.23 14.57
CA ILE A 141 -12.35 -0.86 14.08
C ILE A 141 -13.32 0.12 14.77
N LYS A 142 -14.58 -0.28 14.93
CA LYS A 142 -15.63 0.54 15.56
C LYS A 142 -15.29 0.85 17.01
N ASP A 143 -14.76 -0.12 17.74
CA ASP A 143 -14.50 -0.03 19.17
C ASP A 143 -13.11 0.55 19.49
N THR A 144 -12.31 0.86 18.46
CA THR A 144 -10.99 1.49 18.65
C THR A 144 -11.13 2.86 19.35
N PRO A 145 -10.45 3.07 20.49
CA PRO A 145 -10.54 4.32 21.24
C PRO A 145 -10.14 5.55 20.42
N GLY A 146 -10.84 6.67 20.62
CA GLY A 146 -10.56 7.92 19.92
C GLY A 146 -10.85 7.87 18.41
N ARG A 147 -11.79 7.02 17.98
CA ARG A 147 -12.18 6.93 16.57
C ARG A 147 -12.66 8.28 16.04
N VAL A 148 -12.21 8.62 14.83
CA VAL A 148 -12.63 9.81 14.08
C VAL A 148 -13.39 9.37 12.82
N GLY A 149 -14.42 10.10 12.45
CA GLY A 149 -15.23 9.83 11.27
C GLY A 149 -16.24 8.68 11.44
N PRO A 150 -16.99 8.37 10.37
CA PRO A 150 -17.98 7.31 10.37
C PRO A 150 -17.32 5.93 10.47
N PRO A 151 -18.00 4.93 11.02
CA PRO A 151 -17.48 3.56 11.05
C PRO A 151 -17.33 3.02 9.62
N LEU A 152 -16.34 2.16 9.43
CA LEU A 152 -16.26 1.33 8.23
C LEU A 152 -17.33 0.25 8.33
N GLU A 153 -18.14 0.11 7.29
CA GLU A 153 -19.22 -0.87 7.22
C GLU A 153 -19.10 -1.75 5.97
N PRO A 154 -19.61 -2.99 6.03
CA PRO A 154 -19.66 -3.82 4.84
C PRO A 154 -20.55 -3.17 3.77
N PRO A 155 -20.16 -3.25 2.47
CA PRO A 155 -21.00 -2.76 1.39
C PRO A 155 -22.37 -3.46 1.38
N THR A 156 -23.45 -2.66 1.28
CA THR A 156 -24.84 -3.14 1.17
C THR A 156 -25.37 -3.06 -0.27
N VAL A 157 -24.58 -2.48 -1.17
CA VAL A 157 -24.93 -2.23 -2.57
C VAL A 157 -24.05 -3.04 -3.52
N GLY A 158 -24.43 -3.11 -4.80
CA GLY A 158 -23.62 -3.76 -5.83
C GLY A 158 -22.32 -2.99 -6.12
N VAL A 159 -21.34 -3.69 -6.74
CA VAL A 159 -20.00 -3.11 -6.98
C VAL A 159 -20.02 -1.84 -7.86
N ARG A 160 -20.96 -1.73 -8.82
CA ARG A 160 -21.08 -0.53 -9.68
C ARG A 160 -21.58 0.68 -8.88
N GLU A 161 -22.59 0.48 -8.02
CA GLU A 161 -23.10 1.53 -7.14
C GLU A 161 -22.07 1.92 -6.08
N PHE A 162 -21.34 0.93 -5.54
CA PHE A 162 -20.22 1.18 -4.66
C PHE A 162 -19.12 2.01 -5.34
N PHE A 163 -18.81 1.74 -6.62
CA PHE A 163 -17.88 2.52 -7.42
C PHE A 163 -18.30 3.99 -7.52
N HIS A 164 -19.58 4.27 -7.80
CA HIS A 164 -20.07 5.65 -7.86
C HIS A 164 -19.93 6.36 -6.52
N GLY A 165 -20.32 5.71 -5.42
CA GLY A 165 -20.17 6.30 -4.09
C GLY A 165 -18.72 6.51 -3.68
N TRP A 166 -17.80 5.64 -4.09
CA TRP A 166 -16.38 5.81 -3.88
C TRP A 166 -15.82 6.98 -4.70
N LEU A 167 -16.24 7.11 -5.96
CA LEU A 167 -15.81 8.18 -6.84
C LEU A 167 -16.29 9.56 -6.35
N GLU A 168 -17.55 9.66 -5.92
CA GLU A 168 -18.13 10.89 -5.35
C GLU A 168 -17.47 11.32 -4.04
N LYS A 169 -16.98 10.38 -3.24
CA LYS A 169 -16.34 10.63 -1.95
C LYS A 169 -14.81 10.74 -2.02
N ASP A 170 -14.25 10.68 -3.23
CA ASP A 170 -12.80 10.64 -3.41
C ASP A 170 -12.11 9.55 -2.56
N GLY A 171 -12.61 8.32 -2.67
CA GLY A 171 -12.08 7.19 -1.91
C GLY A 171 -12.91 6.85 -0.67
N LEU A 172 -12.36 7.09 0.50
CA LEU A 172 -13.01 6.92 1.80
C LEU A 172 -13.11 8.27 2.53
N HIS A 173 -13.99 8.31 3.51
CA HIS A 173 -14.09 9.48 4.37
C HIS A 173 -12.74 9.82 5.00
N ASP A 174 -12.28 11.05 4.80
CA ASP A 174 -11.00 11.59 5.29
C ASP A 174 -9.75 10.80 4.81
N TRP A 175 -9.88 10.09 3.70
CA TRP A 175 -8.77 9.40 3.04
C TRP A 175 -8.92 9.47 1.52
N SER A 176 -8.64 10.63 0.96
CA SER A 176 -8.67 10.91 -0.48
C SER A 176 -7.75 9.98 -1.25
N TYR A 177 -8.29 9.36 -2.29
CA TYR A 177 -7.51 8.53 -3.22
C TYR A 177 -6.62 9.39 -4.12
N TRP A 178 -7.20 10.47 -4.69
CA TRP A 178 -6.50 11.30 -5.65
C TRP A 178 -5.41 12.14 -4.99
N ALA A 179 -5.70 12.77 -3.85
CA ALA A 179 -4.70 13.51 -3.10
C ALA A 179 -3.56 12.61 -2.63
N HIS A 180 -3.84 11.35 -2.28
CA HIS A 180 -2.82 10.38 -1.92
C HIS A 180 -1.88 10.10 -3.11
N VAL A 181 -2.42 9.78 -4.28
CA VAL A 181 -1.63 9.51 -5.49
C VAL A 181 -0.83 10.74 -5.90
N GLN A 182 -1.46 11.93 -5.95
CA GLN A 182 -0.80 13.16 -6.36
C GLN A 182 0.32 13.55 -5.40
N SER A 183 0.12 13.43 -4.08
CA SER A 183 1.14 13.81 -3.10
C SER A 183 2.43 13.00 -3.24
N TRP A 184 2.34 11.70 -3.54
CA TRP A 184 3.51 10.88 -3.82
C TRP A 184 4.12 11.17 -5.19
N TRP A 185 3.29 11.50 -6.19
CA TRP A 185 3.78 11.94 -7.49
C TRP A 185 4.59 13.23 -7.40
N ASP A 186 4.15 14.18 -6.59
CA ASP A 186 4.80 15.49 -6.43
C ASP A 186 6.22 15.38 -5.86
N ILE A 187 6.51 14.33 -5.10
CA ILE A 187 7.83 14.07 -4.50
C ILE A 187 8.61 12.96 -5.20
N ARG A 188 8.21 12.53 -6.41
CA ARG A 188 8.84 11.41 -7.15
C ARG A 188 10.33 11.60 -7.46
N ASP A 189 10.78 12.85 -7.51
CA ASP A 189 12.18 13.21 -7.79
C ASP A 189 13.05 13.28 -6.53
N VAL A 190 12.48 13.03 -5.35
CA VAL A 190 13.24 12.97 -4.09
C VAL A 190 14.11 11.69 -4.09
N PRO A 191 15.43 11.77 -3.83
CA PRO A 191 16.37 10.66 -4.11
C PRO A 191 16.07 9.34 -3.39
N ASN A 192 15.36 9.39 -2.27
CA ASN A 192 14.98 8.20 -1.49
C ASN A 192 13.51 7.80 -1.65
N VAL A 193 12.84 8.30 -2.68
CA VAL A 193 11.47 7.93 -3.06
C VAL A 193 11.50 7.22 -4.41
N ARG A 194 10.83 6.08 -4.51
CA ARG A 194 10.61 5.34 -5.75
C ARG A 194 9.14 5.07 -5.94
N LEU A 195 8.60 5.51 -7.08
CA LEU A 195 7.27 5.13 -7.51
C LEU A 195 7.31 3.79 -8.24
N VAL A 196 6.39 2.91 -7.91
CA VAL A 196 6.18 1.60 -8.53
C VAL A 196 4.75 1.51 -9.01
N HIS A 197 4.51 0.85 -10.14
CA HIS A 197 3.16 0.69 -10.64
C HIS A 197 2.77 -0.79 -10.76
N PHE A 198 1.54 -1.10 -10.36
CA PHE A 198 1.04 -2.49 -10.37
C PHE A 198 1.07 -3.11 -11.78
N ASN A 199 0.83 -2.32 -12.84
CA ASN A 199 0.89 -2.80 -14.22
C ASN A 199 2.31 -3.25 -14.59
N ASN A 200 3.34 -2.51 -14.16
CA ASN A 200 4.74 -2.84 -14.46
C ASN A 200 5.15 -4.13 -13.76
N LEU A 201 4.79 -4.28 -12.47
CA LEU A 201 4.94 -5.54 -11.75
C LEU A 201 4.23 -6.72 -12.42
N LYS A 202 3.08 -6.48 -13.05
CA LYS A 202 2.35 -7.52 -13.79
C LYS A 202 3.00 -7.83 -15.14
N ALA A 203 3.60 -6.84 -15.79
CA ALA A 203 4.23 -6.99 -17.10
C ALA A 203 5.61 -7.65 -17.00
N ASP A 204 6.44 -7.20 -16.06
CA ASP A 204 7.80 -7.71 -15.82
C ASP A 204 8.13 -7.70 -14.31
N MET A 205 7.60 -8.67 -13.57
CA MET A 205 7.88 -8.78 -12.14
C MET A 205 9.38 -8.96 -11.84
N PRO A 206 10.14 -9.83 -12.54
CA PRO A 206 11.56 -9.98 -12.25
C PRO A 206 12.35 -8.69 -12.48
N GLY A 207 12.09 -7.96 -13.57
CA GLY A 207 12.75 -6.68 -13.85
C GLY A 207 12.42 -5.64 -12.77
N GLU A 208 11.16 -5.50 -12.35
CA GLU A 208 10.78 -4.58 -11.30
C GLU A 208 11.38 -4.95 -9.92
N ILE A 209 11.51 -6.25 -9.59
CA ILE A 209 12.20 -6.69 -8.37
C ILE A 209 13.67 -6.25 -8.39
N ARG A 210 14.39 -6.40 -9.53
CA ARG A 210 15.77 -5.93 -9.66
C ARG A 210 15.87 -4.41 -9.50
N CYS A 211 14.98 -3.67 -10.12
CA CYS A 211 14.92 -2.22 -9.96
C CYS A 211 14.63 -1.79 -8.50
N MET A 212 13.79 -2.53 -7.78
CA MET A 212 13.57 -2.29 -6.35
C MET A 212 14.83 -2.62 -5.53
N ALA A 213 15.50 -3.74 -5.80
CA ALA A 213 16.71 -4.13 -5.10
C ALA A 213 17.83 -3.09 -5.29
N GLU A 214 18.04 -2.60 -6.51
CA GLU A 214 18.99 -1.53 -6.83
C GLU A 214 18.65 -0.24 -6.03
N PHE A 215 17.41 0.20 -6.10
CA PHE A 215 16.96 1.39 -5.36
C PHE A 215 17.13 1.22 -3.84
N LEU A 216 16.83 0.05 -3.31
CA LEU A 216 16.97 -0.27 -1.90
C LEU A 216 18.44 -0.56 -1.51
N GLU A 217 19.36 -0.61 -2.45
CA GLU A 217 20.76 -0.96 -2.20
C GLU A 217 20.89 -2.34 -1.54
N ILE A 218 20.11 -3.32 -2.04
CA ILE A 218 20.15 -4.72 -1.63
C ILE A 218 20.88 -5.51 -2.72
N GLU A 219 22.00 -6.12 -2.38
CA GLU A 219 22.70 -7.03 -3.26
C GLU A 219 21.93 -8.34 -3.42
N ILE A 220 21.70 -8.74 -4.68
CA ILE A 220 20.99 -9.98 -4.99
C ILE A 220 22.00 -11.12 -5.10
N ASP A 221 21.78 -12.17 -4.31
CA ASP A 221 22.45 -13.44 -4.51
C ASP A 221 21.85 -14.15 -5.74
N GLU A 222 22.60 -14.21 -6.82
CA GLU A 222 22.14 -14.79 -8.08
C GLU A 222 21.85 -16.30 -7.98
N GLU A 223 22.43 -17.02 -7.02
CA GLU A 223 22.08 -18.43 -6.78
C GLU A 223 20.68 -18.55 -6.16
N ARG A 224 20.24 -17.55 -5.41
CA ARG A 224 18.91 -17.48 -4.78
C ARG A 224 17.88 -16.73 -5.62
N TRP A 225 18.29 -16.10 -6.71
CA TRP A 225 17.40 -15.32 -7.57
C TRP A 225 16.15 -16.08 -8.06
N PRO A 226 16.25 -17.36 -8.50
CA PRO A 226 15.07 -18.12 -8.91
C PRO A 226 14.03 -18.27 -7.77
N ASP A 227 14.49 -18.50 -6.54
CA ASP A 227 13.63 -18.62 -5.37
C ASP A 227 12.93 -17.29 -5.03
N ILE A 228 13.69 -16.18 -5.06
CA ILE A 228 13.17 -14.82 -4.84
C ILE A 228 12.02 -14.55 -5.82
N VAL A 229 12.22 -14.83 -7.12
CA VAL A 229 11.22 -14.59 -8.15
C VAL A 229 10.02 -15.51 -7.95
N GLU A 230 10.21 -16.81 -7.74
CA GLU A 230 9.12 -17.75 -7.53
C GLU A 230 8.26 -17.38 -6.33
N HIS A 231 8.89 -17.04 -5.20
CA HIS A 231 8.18 -16.70 -3.97
C HIS A 231 7.39 -15.39 -4.07
N CYS A 232 7.70 -14.53 -5.03
CA CYS A 232 6.94 -13.33 -5.34
C CYS A 232 5.80 -13.54 -6.33
N THR A 233 5.64 -14.75 -6.91
CA THR A 233 4.55 -15.04 -7.85
C THR A 233 3.20 -15.06 -7.14
N PHE A 234 2.14 -14.71 -7.89
CA PHE A 234 0.77 -14.80 -7.38
C PHE A 234 0.42 -16.23 -6.93
N ASP A 235 0.85 -17.23 -7.69
CA ASP A 235 0.54 -18.65 -7.41
C ASP A 235 1.19 -19.10 -6.12
N TYR A 236 2.47 -18.76 -5.89
CA TYR A 236 3.15 -19.03 -4.63
C TYR A 236 2.47 -18.35 -3.44
N MET A 237 2.22 -17.06 -3.54
CA MET A 237 1.55 -16.29 -2.47
C MET A 237 0.14 -16.84 -2.19
N LYS A 238 -0.60 -17.24 -3.21
CA LYS A 238 -1.93 -17.83 -3.07
C LYS A 238 -1.89 -19.19 -2.40
N LYS A 239 -0.94 -20.05 -2.80
CA LYS A 239 -0.73 -21.38 -2.22
C LYS A 239 -0.35 -21.27 -0.74
N ASN A 240 0.54 -20.34 -0.42
CA ASN A 240 1.08 -20.13 0.92
C ASN A 240 0.41 -18.96 1.66
N ALA A 241 -0.81 -18.55 1.28
CA ALA A 241 -1.47 -17.37 1.84
C ALA A 241 -1.58 -17.40 3.38
N ALA A 242 -1.75 -18.58 3.97
CA ALA A 242 -1.85 -18.71 5.43
C ALA A 242 -0.58 -18.32 6.19
N THR A 243 0.58 -18.34 5.52
CA THR A 243 1.86 -17.95 6.15
C THR A 243 2.12 -16.44 6.12
N LEU A 244 1.39 -15.67 5.29
CA LEU A 244 1.61 -14.23 5.12
C LEU A 244 1.39 -13.42 6.40
N SER A 245 0.50 -13.88 7.29
CA SER A 245 0.27 -13.29 8.60
C SER A 245 -0.40 -14.29 9.54
N ALA A 246 0.07 -14.32 10.78
CA ALA A 246 -0.57 -15.06 11.85
C ALA A 246 -1.82 -14.33 12.40
N PHE A 247 -1.84 -13.00 12.32
CA PHE A 247 -2.89 -12.17 12.92
C PHE A 247 -4.06 -11.92 11.97
N PHE A 248 -3.80 -11.55 10.71
CA PHE A 248 -4.86 -11.09 9.82
C PHE A 248 -5.75 -12.21 9.25
N GLY A 249 -5.36 -13.48 9.40
CA GLY A 249 -6.10 -14.61 8.83
C GLY A 249 -7.54 -14.71 9.34
N ASP A 250 -7.73 -14.54 10.63
CA ASP A 250 -9.04 -14.67 11.29
C ASP A 250 -9.98 -13.49 11.03
N LEU A 251 -9.44 -12.39 10.51
CA LEU A 251 -10.24 -11.21 10.15
C LEU A 251 -10.88 -11.33 8.76
N PHE A 252 -10.63 -12.44 8.04
CA PHE A 252 -11.18 -12.69 6.70
C PHE A 252 -12.03 -13.94 6.66
N LYS A 253 -13.23 -13.87 6.11
CA LYS A 253 -14.07 -15.01 5.80
C LYS A 253 -13.32 -15.96 4.86
N GLY A 254 -13.00 -17.16 5.35
CA GLY A 254 -12.20 -18.16 4.61
C GLY A 254 -10.69 -17.89 4.62
N GLY A 255 -10.21 -17.06 5.54
CA GLY A 255 -8.79 -16.80 5.77
C GLY A 255 -8.09 -16.03 4.64
N LEU A 256 -6.75 -15.96 4.74
CA LEU A 256 -5.92 -15.19 3.81
C LEU A 256 -5.94 -15.72 2.35
N LYS A 257 -6.45 -16.92 2.10
CA LYS A 257 -6.70 -17.40 0.71
C LYS A 257 -7.72 -16.53 -0.03
N ASN A 258 -8.70 -15.98 0.69
CA ASN A 258 -9.68 -15.06 0.12
C ASN A 258 -9.15 -13.61 0.04
N PHE A 259 -8.19 -13.27 0.87
CA PHE A 259 -7.47 -12.00 0.78
C PHE A 259 -6.58 -11.95 -0.47
N VAL A 260 -5.78 -12.99 -0.75
CA VAL A 260 -5.04 -13.17 -2.02
C VAL A 260 -6.01 -13.67 -3.08
N TYR A 261 -6.84 -12.75 -3.63
CA TYR A 261 -8.02 -13.15 -4.41
C TYR A 261 -7.70 -13.60 -5.83
N LYS A 262 -7.50 -12.68 -6.77
CA LYS A 262 -7.27 -12.98 -8.20
C LYS A 262 -5.99 -12.36 -8.79
N GLY A 263 -5.50 -11.25 -8.24
CA GLY A 263 -4.31 -10.56 -8.74
C GLY A 263 -4.42 -10.06 -10.19
N THR A 264 -5.65 -9.80 -10.68
CA THR A 264 -5.91 -9.41 -12.07
C THR A 264 -6.46 -8.00 -12.16
N ASN A 265 -6.12 -7.28 -13.24
CA ASN A 265 -6.68 -5.99 -13.62
C ASN A 265 -7.86 -6.17 -14.59
N GLY A 266 -8.63 -5.08 -14.78
CA GLY A 266 -9.67 -4.99 -15.80
C GLY A 266 -11.00 -5.65 -15.44
N ARG A 267 -11.21 -6.11 -14.21
CA ARG A 267 -12.49 -6.74 -13.79
C ARG A 267 -13.70 -5.81 -13.81
N TRP A 268 -13.47 -4.53 -13.88
CA TRP A 268 -14.50 -3.49 -14.00
C TRP A 268 -15.11 -3.42 -15.41
N ARG A 269 -14.41 -3.96 -16.42
CA ARG A 269 -14.80 -3.83 -17.84
C ARG A 269 -16.15 -4.46 -18.16
N ASP A 270 -16.52 -5.55 -17.47
CA ASP A 270 -17.79 -6.23 -17.66
C ASP A 270 -18.96 -5.56 -16.91
N THR A 271 -18.70 -4.50 -16.14
CA THR A 271 -19.67 -3.88 -15.23
C THR A 271 -19.87 -2.40 -15.48
N LEU A 272 -18.79 -1.65 -15.69
CA LEU A 272 -18.85 -0.21 -15.95
C LEU A 272 -19.26 0.07 -17.39
N THR A 273 -20.17 1.05 -17.55
CA THR A 273 -20.57 1.58 -18.86
C THR A 273 -19.57 2.65 -19.35
N SER A 274 -19.68 3.04 -20.62
CA SER A 274 -18.88 4.16 -21.16
C SER A 274 -19.10 5.45 -20.36
N GLU A 275 -20.34 5.72 -19.93
CA GLU A 275 -20.66 6.89 -19.10
C GLU A 275 -19.97 6.84 -17.73
N ASP A 276 -19.88 5.66 -17.13
CA ASP A 276 -19.15 5.49 -15.84
C ASP A 276 -17.66 5.77 -16.03
N ILE A 277 -17.08 5.35 -17.15
CA ILE A 277 -15.67 5.57 -17.48
C ILE A 277 -15.43 7.06 -17.74
N GLU A 278 -16.31 7.74 -18.49
CA GLU A 278 -16.22 9.18 -18.74
C GLU A 278 -16.27 9.99 -17.44
N LYS A 279 -17.15 9.61 -16.48
CA LYS A 279 -17.19 10.21 -15.16
C LYS A 279 -15.89 10.01 -14.38
N TYR A 280 -15.34 8.79 -14.43
CA TYR A 280 -14.07 8.48 -13.79
C TYR A 280 -12.92 9.31 -14.37
N GLU A 281 -12.80 9.38 -15.70
CA GLU A 281 -11.75 10.14 -16.39
C GLU A 281 -11.85 11.64 -16.11
N LYS A 282 -13.10 12.16 -16.01
CA LYS A 282 -13.32 13.54 -15.59
C LYS A 282 -12.77 13.79 -14.18
N VAL A 283 -13.10 12.93 -13.21
CA VAL A 283 -12.59 13.09 -11.82
C VAL A 283 -11.07 12.97 -11.77
N VAL A 284 -10.48 12.05 -12.55
CA VAL A 284 -9.01 11.95 -12.70
C VAL A 284 -8.44 13.29 -13.17
N SER A 285 -8.98 13.86 -14.23
CA SER A 285 -8.49 15.13 -14.83
C SER A 285 -8.68 16.35 -13.93
N GLU A 286 -9.63 16.30 -13.00
CA GLU A 286 -9.89 17.36 -12.03
C GLU A 286 -8.96 17.30 -10.81
N ASN A 287 -8.35 16.14 -10.54
CA ASN A 287 -7.61 15.89 -9.30
C ASN A 287 -6.13 15.56 -9.50
N LEU A 288 -5.73 15.04 -10.67
CA LEU A 288 -4.34 14.71 -10.98
C LEU A 288 -3.78 15.63 -12.05
N THR A 289 -2.50 15.96 -11.94
CA THR A 289 -1.78 16.59 -13.05
C THR A 289 -1.75 15.65 -14.27
N PRO A 290 -1.68 16.17 -15.53
CA PRO A 290 -1.77 15.34 -16.73
C PRO A 290 -0.72 14.21 -16.78
N ASP A 291 0.51 14.48 -16.33
CA ASP A 291 1.60 13.51 -16.24
C ASP A 291 1.35 12.46 -15.16
N CYS A 292 0.86 12.87 -13.99
CA CYS A 292 0.43 11.95 -12.93
C CYS A 292 -0.74 11.06 -13.40
N ALA A 293 -1.74 11.65 -14.05
CA ALA A 293 -2.90 10.93 -14.59
C ALA A 293 -2.48 9.86 -15.62
N HIS A 294 -1.53 10.19 -16.49
CA HIS A 294 -0.99 9.23 -17.45
C HIS A 294 -0.28 8.07 -16.75
N TRP A 295 0.67 8.38 -15.85
CA TRP A 295 1.38 7.36 -15.07
C TRP A 295 0.43 6.50 -14.24
N HIS A 296 -0.54 7.10 -13.56
CA HIS A 296 -1.54 6.40 -12.77
C HIS A 296 -2.37 5.41 -13.58
N ALA A 297 -2.68 5.73 -14.83
CA ALA A 297 -3.44 4.85 -15.72
C ALA A 297 -2.59 3.72 -16.33
N THR A 298 -1.32 4.01 -16.65
CA THR A 298 -0.47 3.14 -17.47
C THR A 298 0.70 2.51 -16.74
N GLY A 299 1.31 3.23 -15.80
CA GLY A 299 2.60 2.93 -15.19
C GLY A 299 3.79 3.53 -15.96
N GLU A 300 3.54 4.27 -17.04
CA GLU A 300 4.57 4.87 -17.88
C GLU A 300 4.84 6.32 -17.48
N PHE A 301 6.11 6.68 -17.30
CA PHE A 301 6.50 8.08 -17.12
C PHE A 301 6.49 8.78 -18.49
N VAL A 302 5.85 9.94 -18.56
CA VAL A 302 5.96 10.84 -19.71
C VAL A 302 7.29 11.56 -19.60
N GLY A 303 8.14 11.37 -20.59
CA GLY A 303 9.46 12.00 -20.68
C GLY A 303 9.40 13.49 -20.98
#